data_2d567fe53f2afa1c7654fa4e456f1e8d
#
_entry.id   2d567fe53f2afa1c7654fa4e456f1e8d
#
_cell.length_a   1.000
_cell.length_b   1.000
_cell.length_c   1.000
_cell.angle_alpha   90.00
_cell.angle_beta   90.00
_cell.angle_gamma   90.00
#
_symmetry.space_group_name_H-M   'P 1'
#
loop_
_entity.id
_entity.type
_entity.pdbx_description
1 polymer ?
#
loop_
_entity_poly.entity_id
_entity_poly.type
_entity_poly.pdbx_seq_one_letter_code
_entity_poly.pdbx_strand_id
1 'polypeptide(L)'
;MIERIKNERLNECCETYRHPSGLAILLIPKKSAMTHASLIVQFGSRDTLFEVNGERVKCPDGVAHFLEHKLFARPDGTDANDLFSALGADANAWTDYDKTAYLFNTTENAGKALRTLVKFVSEPYFTRENVARERGIIREEIAMGEDDPWQRLFEQTMKAMYARHAVRRKICGTAASIQRIIHRTLQRCYDAFYRPSNMYLVVCGNITMEEILASVDEPLNDWSQRMQETPAGTRIYEADRPRLVHRRVSQIGAVARPIFQIGWKNTDLPTDPQERLRHETEMDILSEMLFCRAGRFYHELFEAGKLSPSYSYGYSTLSGQPGIAHHVVAGEADDPEQVWEAYRDYLKEVRRTGLDREDFERLRRVLYASFVSEFDFPDGIADLLCEAHGDGHGIFDTLDVLQSVTFEDICALFERSFDLSMTVFSTIVPNITNNDKEDQ
;
A
#
# COMPACT_ATOMS: atom_id res chain seq x y z
N MET A 1 -24.22 -14.37 11.12
CA MET A 1 -25.28 -14.01 10.13
C MET A 1 -24.55 -13.38 8.94
N ILE A 2 -24.93 -13.72 7.70
CA ILE A 2 -24.37 -13.11 6.50
C ILE A 2 -25.10 -11.78 6.27
N GLU A 3 -24.33 -10.69 6.21
CA GLU A 3 -24.82 -9.38 5.83
C GLU A 3 -24.61 -9.17 4.33
N ARG A 4 -25.54 -8.47 3.67
CA ARG A 4 -25.52 -8.25 2.21
C ARG A 4 -25.74 -6.78 1.90
N ILE A 5 -24.77 -6.17 1.23
CA ILE A 5 -24.86 -4.81 0.73
C ILE A 5 -24.89 -4.88 -0.80
N LYS A 6 -26.00 -4.42 -1.39
CA LYS A 6 -26.18 -4.39 -2.85
C LYS A 6 -25.93 -3.01 -3.40
N ASN A 7 -25.26 -2.95 -4.53
CA ASN A 7 -25.17 -1.74 -5.35
C ASN A 7 -25.92 -2.00 -6.67
N GLU A 8 -27.10 -1.39 -6.82
CA GLU A 8 -27.95 -1.60 -8.00
C GLU A 8 -27.32 -1.03 -9.29
N ARG A 9 -26.48 0.01 -9.20
CA ARG A 9 -25.85 0.63 -10.38
C ARG A 9 -24.78 -0.26 -10.98
N LEU A 10 -24.01 -0.95 -10.14
CA LEU A 10 -22.98 -1.90 -10.56
C LEU A 10 -23.57 -3.30 -10.78
N ASN A 11 -24.79 -3.54 -10.29
CA ASN A 11 -25.40 -4.87 -10.18
C ASN A 11 -24.50 -5.85 -9.40
N GLU A 12 -23.82 -5.34 -8.35
CA GLU A 12 -22.91 -6.09 -7.49
C GLU A 12 -23.49 -6.25 -6.09
N CYS A 13 -23.02 -7.28 -5.38
CA CYS A 13 -23.41 -7.57 -4.01
C CYS A 13 -22.17 -7.94 -3.20
N CYS A 14 -21.88 -7.19 -2.15
CA CYS A 14 -20.87 -7.56 -1.17
C CYS A 14 -21.54 -8.34 -0.03
N GLU A 15 -21.09 -9.56 0.24
CA GLU A 15 -21.50 -10.37 1.37
C GLU A 15 -20.40 -10.33 2.44
N THR A 16 -20.78 -10.10 3.69
CA THR A 16 -19.84 -10.12 4.82
C THR A 16 -20.29 -11.12 5.88
N TYR A 17 -19.32 -11.81 6.44
CA TYR A 17 -19.54 -12.77 7.53
C TYR A 17 -18.41 -12.69 8.55
N ARG A 18 -18.76 -12.55 9.83
CA ARG A 18 -17.78 -12.69 10.91
C ARG A 18 -17.80 -14.12 11.44
N HIS A 19 -16.70 -14.81 11.17
CA HIS A 19 -16.51 -16.17 11.65
C HIS A 19 -16.34 -16.21 13.19
N PRO A 20 -16.75 -17.28 13.92
CA PRO A 20 -16.56 -17.40 15.37
C PRO A 20 -15.10 -17.25 15.84
N SER A 21 -14.11 -17.57 15.00
CA SER A 21 -12.68 -17.32 15.26
C SER A 21 -12.31 -15.84 15.34
N GLY A 22 -13.21 -14.94 14.93
CA GLY A 22 -12.96 -13.52 14.82
C GLY A 22 -12.55 -13.04 13.42
N LEU A 23 -12.28 -13.95 12.45
CA LEU A 23 -11.97 -13.58 11.08
C LEU A 23 -13.18 -12.91 10.41
N ALA A 24 -12.97 -11.77 9.77
CA ALA A 24 -13.94 -11.19 8.84
C ALA A 24 -13.77 -11.85 7.47
N ILE A 25 -14.86 -12.27 6.83
CA ILE A 25 -14.87 -12.84 5.48
C ILE A 25 -15.74 -11.94 4.61
N LEU A 26 -15.16 -11.44 3.51
CA LEU A 26 -15.79 -10.55 2.55
C LEU A 26 -15.83 -11.28 1.20
N LEU A 27 -16.99 -11.30 0.57
CA LEU A 27 -17.20 -11.97 -0.71
C LEU A 27 -17.94 -11.05 -1.67
N ILE A 28 -17.42 -10.92 -2.89
CA ILE A 28 -18.21 -10.48 -4.06
C ILE A 28 -18.36 -11.69 -4.99
N PRO A 29 -19.56 -12.31 -5.01
CA PRO A 29 -19.84 -13.42 -5.91
C PRO A 29 -19.83 -12.91 -7.36
N LYS A 30 -18.94 -13.42 -8.19
CA LYS A 30 -18.80 -13.01 -9.59
C LYS A 30 -18.87 -14.22 -10.51
N LYS A 31 -19.63 -14.12 -11.60
CA LYS A 31 -19.61 -15.14 -12.66
C LYS A 31 -18.35 -14.97 -13.51
N SER A 32 -17.22 -15.28 -12.93
CA SER A 32 -15.91 -15.25 -13.58
C SER A 32 -15.33 -16.65 -13.71
N ALA A 33 -14.49 -16.88 -14.71
CA ALA A 33 -13.71 -18.12 -14.80
C ALA A 33 -12.64 -18.18 -13.70
N MET A 34 -12.18 -17.02 -13.21
CA MET A 34 -11.16 -16.92 -12.17
C MET A 34 -11.78 -16.59 -10.81
N THR A 35 -11.26 -17.22 -9.78
CA THR A 35 -11.51 -16.88 -8.37
C THR A 35 -10.21 -16.35 -7.78
N HIS A 36 -10.28 -15.17 -7.20
CA HIS A 36 -9.22 -14.56 -6.40
C HIS A 36 -9.56 -14.67 -4.92
N ALA A 37 -8.55 -14.94 -4.09
CA ALA A 37 -8.70 -14.85 -2.64
C ALA A 37 -7.43 -14.30 -1.99
N SER A 38 -7.61 -13.38 -1.04
CA SER A 38 -6.53 -12.76 -0.25
C SER A 38 -6.83 -12.85 1.23
N LEU A 39 -5.92 -13.46 1.99
CA LEU A 39 -5.94 -13.46 3.47
C LEU A 39 -4.98 -12.36 3.95
N ILE A 40 -5.55 -11.31 4.52
CA ILE A 40 -4.82 -10.12 4.94
C ILE A 40 -4.61 -10.14 6.45
N VAL A 41 -3.37 -10.01 6.86
CA VAL A 41 -2.96 -9.81 8.26
C VAL A 41 -2.74 -8.33 8.48
N GLN A 42 -3.41 -7.74 9.45
CA GLN A 42 -3.14 -6.37 9.87
C GLN A 42 -1.83 -6.33 10.67
N PHE A 43 -0.70 -6.54 10.00
CA PHE A 43 0.66 -6.47 10.50
C PHE A 43 1.58 -6.15 9.34
N GLY A 44 2.24 -5.00 9.39
CA GLY A 44 3.10 -4.50 8.33
C GLY A 44 4.45 -4.00 8.83
N SER A 45 5.21 -3.41 7.93
CA SER A 45 6.59 -2.98 8.22
C SER A 45 6.68 -1.87 9.28
N ARG A 46 5.60 -1.15 9.56
CA ARG A 46 5.54 -0.14 10.64
C ARG A 46 5.42 -0.74 12.04
N ASP A 47 4.99 -1.99 12.18
CA ASP A 47 4.63 -2.63 13.45
C ASP A 47 5.85 -3.21 14.18
N THR A 48 6.93 -2.45 14.22
CA THR A 48 8.20 -2.87 14.87
C THR A 48 8.25 -2.64 16.37
N LEU A 49 7.27 -1.93 16.94
CA LEU A 49 7.16 -1.66 18.37
C LEU A 49 5.75 -1.97 18.85
N PHE A 50 5.64 -2.89 19.80
CA PHE A 50 4.36 -3.31 20.38
C PHE A 50 4.53 -3.78 21.82
N GLU A 51 3.42 -3.98 22.51
CA GLU A 51 3.38 -4.48 23.88
C GLU A 51 2.66 -5.83 23.92
N VAL A 52 3.19 -6.77 24.70
CA VAL A 52 2.59 -8.07 24.98
C VAL A 52 2.67 -8.29 26.48
N ASN A 53 1.54 -8.49 27.16
CA ASN A 53 1.45 -8.66 28.62
C ASN A 53 2.18 -7.58 29.44
N GLY A 54 2.12 -6.31 28.99
CA GLY A 54 2.80 -5.19 29.65
C GLY A 54 4.31 -5.06 29.35
N GLU A 55 4.89 -6.01 28.59
CA GLU A 55 6.28 -5.95 28.15
C GLU A 55 6.38 -5.30 26.75
N ARG A 56 7.21 -4.25 26.63
CA ARG A 56 7.51 -3.64 25.33
C ARG A 56 8.47 -4.48 24.51
N VAL A 57 8.05 -4.80 23.30
CA VAL A 57 8.83 -5.57 22.32
C VAL A 57 9.22 -4.66 21.19
N LYS A 58 10.52 -4.56 20.89
CA LYS A 58 11.05 -3.85 19.73
C LYS A 58 11.69 -4.84 18.78
N CYS A 59 11.17 -4.90 17.55
CA CYS A 59 11.68 -5.75 16.48
C CYS A 59 12.54 -4.95 15.50
N PRO A 60 13.51 -5.60 14.82
CA PRO A 60 14.25 -4.98 13.73
C PRO A 60 13.34 -4.60 12.57
N ASP A 61 13.70 -3.52 11.82
CA ASP A 61 13.04 -3.19 10.57
C ASP A 61 13.18 -4.34 9.57
N GLY A 62 12.13 -4.58 8.76
CA GLY A 62 12.05 -5.69 7.83
C GLY A 62 11.43 -6.97 8.41
N VAL A 63 11.02 -6.99 9.69
CA VAL A 63 10.51 -8.20 10.33
C VAL A 63 9.20 -8.71 9.71
N ALA A 64 8.31 -7.82 9.27
CA ALA A 64 7.05 -8.21 8.64
C ALA A 64 7.28 -8.89 7.28
N HIS A 65 8.08 -8.28 6.41
CA HIS A 65 8.48 -8.83 5.13
C HIS A 65 9.27 -10.16 5.29
N PHE A 66 10.18 -10.23 6.25
CA PHE A 66 10.89 -11.48 6.56
C PHE A 66 9.92 -12.59 6.98
N LEU A 67 8.90 -12.24 7.77
CA LEU A 67 7.89 -13.21 8.24
C LEU A 67 7.02 -13.68 7.07
N GLU A 68 6.67 -12.79 6.13
CA GLU A 68 5.98 -13.13 4.89
C GLU A 68 6.71 -14.25 4.15
N HIS A 69 8.00 -14.05 3.81
CA HIS A 69 8.83 -15.06 3.15
C HIS A 69 8.87 -16.40 3.92
N LYS A 70 8.98 -16.31 5.25
CA LYS A 70 9.17 -17.52 6.05
C LYS A 70 7.92 -18.38 6.23
N LEU A 71 6.74 -17.86 6.01
CA LEU A 71 5.52 -18.66 6.08
C LEU A 71 5.43 -19.70 4.95
N PHE A 72 6.02 -19.44 3.80
CA PHE A 72 6.03 -20.40 2.69
C PHE A 72 6.86 -21.67 2.99
N ALA A 73 7.78 -21.64 3.94
CA ALA A 73 8.60 -22.77 4.29
C ALA A 73 7.86 -23.83 5.13
N ARG A 74 7.97 -25.08 4.74
CA ARG A 74 7.29 -26.24 5.37
C ARG A 74 8.29 -27.17 6.09
N PRO A 75 7.78 -27.96 7.10
CA PRO A 75 8.62 -28.92 7.84
C PRO A 75 9.22 -30.04 6.98
N ASP A 76 8.56 -30.43 5.89
CA ASP A 76 9.01 -31.46 4.94
C ASP A 76 10.07 -30.96 3.94
N GLY A 77 10.42 -29.66 4.01
CA GLY A 77 11.41 -29.03 3.14
C GLY A 77 10.84 -28.55 1.80
N THR A 78 9.51 -28.71 1.55
CA THR A 78 8.83 -28.16 0.39
C THR A 78 8.43 -26.71 0.62
N ASP A 79 7.92 -26.03 -0.41
CA ASP A 79 7.38 -24.69 -0.36
C ASP A 79 5.85 -24.73 -0.42
N ALA A 80 5.15 -23.77 0.21
CA ALA A 80 3.69 -23.69 0.13
C ALA A 80 3.20 -23.44 -1.30
N ASN A 81 3.99 -22.77 -2.16
CA ASN A 81 3.67 -22.60 -3.57
C ASN A 81 3.49 -23.92 -4.32
N ASP A 82 4.22 -24.96 -3.94
CA ASP A 82 4.06 -26.29 -4.54
C ASP A 82 2.65 -26.86 -4.30
N LEU A 83 2.04 -26.55 -3.15
CA LEU A 83 0.67 -26.99 -2.84
C LEU A 83 -0.36 -26.27 -3.72
N PHE A 84 -0.18 -24.97 -3.96
CA PHE A 84 -1.08 -24.20 -4.81
C PHE A 84 -0.93 -24.61 -6.28
N SER A 85 0.29 -24.79 -6.75
CA SER A 85 0.58 -25.26 -8.11
C SER A 85 -0.05 -26.62 -8.38
N ALA A 86 -0.04 -27.53 -7.41
CA ALA A 86 -0.68 -28.86 -7.52
C ALA A 86 -2.22 -28.76 -7.60
N LEU A 87 -2.83 -27.64 -7.21
CA LEU A 87 -4.27 -27.37 -7.32
C LEU A 87 -4.64 -26.57 -8.58
N GLY A 88 -3.64 -26.17 -9.40
CA GLY A 88 -3.85 -25.27 -10.54
C GLY A 88 -4.04 -23.81 -10.10
N ALA A 89 -3.56 -23.45 -8.92
CA ALA A 89 -3.61 -22.10 -8.40
C ALA A 89 -2.24 -21.43 -8.46
N ASP A 90 -2.23 -20.13 -8.75
CA ASP A 90 -1.07 -19.26 -8.68
C ASP A 90 -1.12 -18.46 -7.39
N ALA A 91 -0.13 -18.62 -6.52
CA ALA A 91 -0.09 -17.99 -5.20
C ALA A 91 1.00 -16.92 -5.12
N ASN A 92 0.74 -15.88 -4.35
CA ASN A 92 1.66 -14.79 -4.11
C ASN A 92 1.47 -14.23 -2.69
N ALA A 93 2.38 -13.33 -2.28
CA ALA A 93 2.26 -12.55 -1.06
C ALA A 93 2.92 -11.19 -1.24
N TRP A 94 2.55 -10.24 -0.39
CA TRP A 94 3.20 -8.94 -0.33
C TRP A 94 3.06 -8.33 1.06
N THR A 95 4.01 -7.48 1.42
CA THR A 95 4.03 -6.72 2.68
C THR A 95 4.04 -5.23 2.38
N ASP A 96 3.15 -4.49 3.06
CA ASP A 96 3.13 -3.04 3.05
C ASP A 96 3.47 -2.47 4.46
N TYR A 97 3.24 -1.20 4.65
CA TYR A 97 3.50 -0.53 5.93
C TYR A 97 2.60 -1.03 7.06
N ASP A 98 1.35 -1.34 6.81
CA ASP A 98 0.32 -1.67 7.81
C ASP A 98 -0.23 -3.10 7.72
N LYS A 99 0.03 -3.81 6.64
CA LYS A 99 -0.55 -5.12 6.37
C LYS A 99 0.40 -6.03 5.59
N THR A 100 0.13 -7.33 5.68
CA THR A 100 0.73 -8.38 4.85
C THR A 100 -0.40 -9.20 4.26
N ALA A 101 -0.37 -9.48 2.97
CA ALA A 101 -1.35 -10.28 2.26
C ALA A 101 -0.74 -11.58 1.74
N TYR A 102 -1.52 -12.65 1.80
CA TYR A 102 -1.27 -13.95 1.18
C TYR A 102 -2.43 -14.25 0.27
N LEU A 103 -2.18 -14.50 -1.00
CA LEU A 103 -3.24 -14.56 -2.01
C LEU A 103 -3.04 -15.71 -3.00
N PHE A 104 -4.10 -16.03 -3.69
CA PHE A 104 -4.03 -16.90 -4.87
C PHE A 104 -5.07 -16.50 -5.93
N ASN A 105 -4.76 -16.89 -7.17
CA ASN A 105 -5.69 -16.91 -8.29
C ASN A 105 -5.87 -18.35 -8.75
N THR A 106 -7.10 -18.73 -9.08
CA THR A 106 -7.37 -20.07 -9.63
C THR A 106 -8.60 -20.08 -10.52
N THR A 107 -8.64 -21.01 -11.49
CA THR A 107 -9.81 -21.26 -12.33
C THR A 107 -10.59 -22.49 -11.85
N GLU A 108 -10.01 -23.28 -10.94
CA GLU A 108 -10.63 -24.50 -10.39
C GLU A 108 -10.14 -24.77 -8.96
N ASN A 109 -10.79 -25.68 -8.25
CA ASN A 109 -10.40 -26.08 -6.90
C ASN A 109 -10.35 -24.92 -5.86
N ALA A 110 -11.11 -23.83 -6.05
CA ALA A 110 -11.09 -22.66 -5.17
C ALA A 110 -11.26 -23.01 -3.68
N GLY A 111 -12.19 -23.90 -3.31
CA GLY A 111 -12.36 -24.35 -1.93
C GLY A 111 -11.14 -25.06 -1.35
N LYS A 112 -10.43 -25.88 -2.15
CA LYS A 112 -9.19 -26.54 -1.70
C LYS A 112 -8.06 -25.51 -1.55
N ALA A 113 -7.95 -24.55 -2.48
CA ALA A 113 -6.96 -23.48 -2.41
C ALA A 113 -7.22 -22.57 -1.18
N LEU A 114 -8.48 -22.21 -0.87
CA LEU A 114 -8.86 -21.49 0.34
C LEU A 114 -8.44 -22.24 1.63
N ARG A 115 -8.73 -23.54 1.68
CA ARG A 115 -8.29 -24.37 2.79
C ARG A 115 -6.76 -24.38 2.94
N THR A 116 -6.05 -24.50 1.82
CA THR A 116 -4.58 -24.46 1.79
C THR A 116 -4.07 -23.11 2.26
N LEU A 117 -4.67 -22.00 1.82
CA LEU A 117 -4.31 -20.64 2.21
C LEU A 117 -4.38 -20.45 3.73
N VAL A 118 -5.52 -20.81 4.34
CA VAL A 118 -5.70 -20.71 5.80
C VAL A 118 -4.71 -21.62 6.53
N LYS A 119 -4.51 -22.85 6.05
CA LYS A 119 -3.62 -23.81 6.70
C LYS A 119 -2.16 -23.34 6.71
N PHE A 120 -1.59 -22.94 5.56
CA PHE A 120 -0.19 -22.58 5.53
C PHE A 120 0.11 -21.30 6.34
N VAL A 121 -0.81 -20.33 6.34
CA VAL A 121 -0.66 -19.12 7.17
C VAL A 121 -0.81 -19.44 8.66
N SER A 122 -1.60 -20.45 9.03
CA SER A 122 -1.83 -20.84 10.42
C SER A 122 -0.78 -21.80 11.00
N GLU A 123 0.13 -22.34 10.17
CA GLU A 123 1.10 -23.39 10.58
C GLU A 123 2.56 -22.92 10.35
N PRO A 124 3.06 -21.92 11.13
CA PRO A 124 4.40 -21.36 10.92
C PRO A 124 5.48 -22.39 11.23
N TYR A 125 6.56 -22.38 10.43
CA TYR A 125 7.71 -23.23 10.63
C TYR A 125 9.02 -22.41 10.62
N PHE A 126 9.49 -22.02 11.82
CA PHE A 126 10.68 -21.20 11.99
C PHE A 126 11.78 -21.97 12.71
N THR A 127 12.84 -22.31 11.99
CA THR A 127 14.07 -22.91 12.58
C THR A 127 15.24 -21.94 12.43
N ARG A 128 16.33 -22.20 13.15
CA ARG A 128 17.55 -21.40 13.01
C ARG A 128 18.11 -21.49 11.59
N GLU A 129 18.03 -22.68 11.01
CA GLU A 129 18.60 -23.02 9.71
C GLU A 129 17.81 -22.37 8.57
N ASN A 130 16.46 -22.49 8.60
CA ASN A 130 15.64 -21.91 7.53
C ASN A 130 15.63 -20.38 7.58
N VAL A 131 15.66 -19.77 8.77
CA VAL A 131 15.78 -18.30 8.92
C VAL A 131 17.16 -17.80 8.48
N ALA A 132 18.24 -18.56 8.75
CA ALA A 132 19.57 -18.18 8.29
C ALA A 132 19.70 -18.22 6.75
N ARG A 133 19.05 -19.19 6.10
CA ARG A 133 19.01 -19.30 4.62
C ARG A 133 18.25 -18.13 4.00
N GLU A 134 17.05 -17.83 4.51
CA GLU A 134 16.21 -16.75 3.99
C GLU A 134 16.86 -15.37 4.05
N ARG A 135 17.65 -15.14 5.10
CA ARG A 135 18.40 -13.90 5.26
C ARG A 135 19.33 -13.62 4.07
N GLY A 136 19.87 -14.66 3.43
CA GLY A 136 20.64 -14.52 2.20
C GLY A 136 19.81 -13.98 1.04
N ILE A 137 18.62 -14.57 0.83
CA ILE A 137 17.69 -14.20 -0.26
C ILE A 137 17.21 -12.75 -0.08
N ILE A 138 16.71 -12.41 1.12
CA ILE A 138 16.23 -11.04 1.39
C ILE A 138 17.37 -10.00 1.28
N ARG A 139 18.61 -10.38 1.61
CA ARG A 139 19.74 -9.45 1.42
C ARG A 139 20.02 -9.16 -0.06
N GLU A 140 19.87 -10.13 -0.94
CA GLU A 140 19.99 -9.93 -2.38
C GLU A 140 18.87 -9.04 -2.91
N GLU A 141 17.64 -9.25 -2.45
CA GLU A 141 16.49 -8.40 -2.78
C GLU A 141 16.70 -6.94 -2.31
N ILE A 142 17.18 -6.74 -1.07
CA ILE A 142 17.53 -5.41 -0.56
C ILE A 142 18.59 -4.74 -1.48
N ALA A 143 19.60 -5.48 -1.92
CA ALA A 143 20.64 -4.95 -2.79
C ALA A 143 20.07 -4.53 -4.15
N MET A 144 19.16 -5.34 -4.75
CA MET A 144 18.46 -4.98 -5.98
C MET A 144 17.66 -3.68 -5.83
N GLY A 145 16.94 -3.51 -4.71
CA GLY A 145 16.21 -2.27 -4.44
C GLY A 145 17.13 -1.07 -4.16
N GLU A 146 18.36 -1.29 -3.67
CA GLU A 146 19.37 -0.22 -3.50
C GLU A 146 19.95 0.26 -4.83
N ASP A 147 19.92 -0.58 -5.86
CA ASP A 147 20.35 -0.23 -7.21
C ASP A 147 19.26 0.50 -8.02
N ASP A 148 17.98 0.44 -7.58
CA ASP A 148 16.89 1.16 -8.22
C ASP A 148 16.90 2.67 -7.84
N PRO A 149 17.17 3.58 -8.80
CA PRO A 149 17.21 5.01 -8.51
C PRO A 149 15.84 5.59 -8.13
N TRP A 150 14.72 5.06 -8.65
CA TRP A 150 13.39 5.54 -8.31
C TRP A 150 13.00 5.18 -6.87
N GLN A 151 13.31 3.96 -6.45
CA GLN A 151 13.13 3.56 -5.05
C GLN A 151 13.97 4.41 -4.11
N ARG A 152 15.24 4.67 -4.45
CA ARG A 152 16.12 5.55 -3.68
C ARG A 152 15.60 6.98 -3.60
N LEU A 153 15.05 7.51 -4.70
CA LEU A 153 14.44 8.83 -4.77
C LEU A 153 13.23 8.92 -3.84
N PHE A 154 12.35 7.92 -3.87
CA PHE A 154 11.21 7.84 -2.96
C PHE A 154 11.66 7.78 -1.49
N GLU A 155 12.58 6.89 -1.15
CA GLU A 155 13.09 6.73 0.22
C GLU A 155 13.73 8.01 0.78
N GLN A 156 14.54 8.72 -0.04
CA GLN A 156 15.14 9.98 0.42
C GLN A 156 14.08 11.07 0.61
N THR A 157 13.06 11.11 -0.23
CA THR A 157 11.92 12.02 -0.08
C THR A 157 11.15 11.75 1.20
N MET A 158 10.82 10.48 1.49
CA MET A 158 10.15 10.09 2.74
C MET A 158 11.02 10.42 3.98
N LYS A 159 12.32 10.20 3.93
CA LYS A 159 13.26 10.57 5.01
C LYS A 159 13.35 12.09 5.21
N ALA A 160 13.18 12.87 4.15
CA ALA A 160 13.14 14.34 4.23
C ALA A 160 11.80 14.88 4.76
N MET A 161 10.70 14.20 4.47
CA MET A 161 9.35 14.55 4.95
C MET A 161 9.09 14.14 6.39
N TYR A 162 9.47 12.93 6.78
CA TYR A 162 9.09 12.32 8.05
C TYR A 162 10.29 12.11 8.96
N ALA A 163 10.14 12.56 10.23
CA ALA A 163 11.21 12.46 11.22
C ALA A 163 11.20 11.10 11.97
N ARG A 164 10.02 10.56 12.25
CA ARG A 164 9.81 9.39 13.12
C ARG A 164 8.94 8.32 12.48
N HIS A 165 7.96 8.70 11.67
CA HIS A 165 7.02 7.75 11.08
C HIS A 165 7.72 6.64 10.30
N ALA A 166 7.15 5.43 10.35
CA ALA A 166 7.77 4.25 9.75
C ALA A 166 7.91 4.31 8.22
N VAL A 167 7.09 5.11 7.51
CA VAL A 167 7.16 5.32 6.05
C VAL A 167 8.55 5.75 5.58
N ARG A 168 9.36 6.34 6.45
CA ARG A 168 10.77 6.71 6.15
C ARG A 168 11.74 5.53 6.12
N ARG A 169 11.29 4.33 6.46
CA ARG A 169 12.09 3.10 6.53
C ARG A 169 11.68 2.16 5.40
N LYS A 170 12.62 1.37 4.91
CA LYS A 170 12.37 0.34 3.91
C LYS A 170 11.45 -0.75 4.47
N ILE A 171 10.48 -1.20 3.69
CA ILE A 171 9.58 -2.31 4.07
C ILE A 171 10.38 -3.58 4.32
N CYS A 172 11.31 -3.92 3.43
CA CYS A 172 12.22 -5.07 3.56
C CYS A 172 13.33 -4.88 4.62
N GLY A 173 13.42 -3.69 5.23
CA GLY A 173 14.50 -3.34 6.17
C GLY A 173 15.82 -3.04 5.46
N THR A 174 16.92 -3.23 6.18
CA THR A 174 18.29 -3.05 5.70
C THR A 174 19.11 -4.32 5.93
N ALA A 175 20.21 -4.51 5.21
CA ALA A 175 21.13 -5.63 5.44
C ALA A 175 21.56 -5.76 6.91
N ALA A 176 21.75 -4.63 7.61
CA ALA A 176 22.09 -4.61 9.04
C ALA A 176 20.90 -4.96 9.96
N SER A 177 19.66 -4.56 9.61
CA SER A 177 18.48 -4.86 10.44
C SER A 177 18.08 -6.33 10.32
N ILE A 178 18.08 -6.91 9.12
CA ILE A 178 17.69 -8.30 8.90
C ILE A 178 18.68 -9.31 9.53
N GLN A 179 19.95 -8.94 9.73
CA GLN A 179 20.91 -9.77 10.46
C GLN A 179 20.50 -10.03 11.91
N ARG A 180 19.71 -9.14 12.50
CA ARG A 180 19.23 -9.25 13.88
C ARG A 180 17.92 -10.03 14.01
N ILE A 181 17.27 -10.36 12.88
CA ILE A 181 16.04 -11.16 12.85
C ILE A 181 16.42 -12.64 13.04
N ILE A 182 15.90 -13.26 14.08
CA ILE A 182 16.07 -14.66 14.39
C ILE A 182 14.71 -15.36 14.49
N HIS A 183 14.70 -16.70 14.48
CA HIS A 183 13.45 -17.48 14.55
C HIS A 183 12.55 -17.08 15.73
N ARG A 184 13.12 -16.72 16.89
CA ARG A 184 12.35 -16.25 18.04
C ARG A 184 11.72 -14.88 17.83
N THR A 185 12.35 -14.01 17.03
CA THR A 185 11.77 -12.71 16.65
C THR A 185 10.54 -12.90 15.78
N LEU A 186 10.65 -13.77 14.77
CA LEU A 186 9.53 -14.12 13.89
C LEU A 186 8.40 -14.75 14.68
N GLN A 187 8.69 -15.73 15.54
CA GLN A 187 7.68 -16.38 16.38
C GLN A 187 6.95 -15.36 17.26
N ARG A 188 7.65 -14.41 17.87
CA ARG A 188 7.06 -13.35 18.69
C ARG A 188 6.09 -12.45 17.92
N CYS A 189 6.47 -12.05 16.70
CA CYS A 189 5.59 -11.26 15.83
C CYS A 189 4.39 -12.07 15.37
N TYR A 190 4.61 -13.34 15.00
CA TYR A 190 3.54 -14.25 14.61
C TYR A 190 2.52 -14.42 15.75
N ASP A 191 2.99 -14.78 16.93
CA ASP A 191 2.15 -14.98 18.12
C ASP A 191 1.33 -13.73 18.49
N ALA A 192 1.92 -12.54 18.30
CA ALA A 192 1.27 -11.29 18.64
C ALA A 192 0.18 -10.87 17.63
N PHE A 193 0.38 -11.13 16.33
CA PHE A 193 -0.42 -10.53 15.26
C PHE A 193 -1.11 -11.51 14.32
N TYR A 194 -0.60 -12.75 14.13
CA TYR A 194 -1.17 -13.75 13.23
C TYR A 194 -2.26 -14.53 13.93
N ARG A 195 -3.41 -13.91 14.04
CA ARG A 195 -4.62 -14.47 14.65
C ARG A 195 -5.84 -14.06 13.86
N PRO A 196 -6.86 -14.94 13.72
CA PRO A 196 -8.04 -14.65 12.93
C PRO A 196 -8.73 -13.33 13.25
N SER A 197 -8.72 -12.89 14.53
CA SER A 197 -9.33 -11.63 14.95
C SER A 197 -8.57 -10.36 14.51
N ASN A 198 -7.32 -10.50 14.06
CA ASN A 198 -6.49 -9.42 13.48
C ASN A 198 -6.33 -9.58 11.96
N MET A 199 -7.24 -10.34 11.34
CA MET A 199 -7.17 -10.68 9.92
C MET A 199 -8.54 -10.56 9.26
N TYR A 200 -8.54 -10.50 7.94
CA TYR A 200 -9.72 -10.63 7.12
C TYR A 200 -9.40 -11.39 5.83
N LEU A 201 -10.39 -12.11 5.32
CA LEU A 201 -10.34 -12.87 4.07
C LEU A 201 -11.23 -12.18 3.05
N VAL A 202 -10.63 -11.79 1.93
CA VAL A 202 -11.33 -11.24 0.78
C VAL A 202 -11.41 -12.31 -0.29
N VAL A 203 -12.60 -12.51 -0.87
CA VAL A 203 -12.81 -13.46 -1.97
C VAL A 203 -13.63 -12.79 -3.07
N CYS A 204 -13.22 -12.95 -4.30
CA CYS A 204 -13.99 -12.56 -5.48
C CYS A 204 -13.97 -13.68 -6.52
N GLY A 205 -15.13 -14.10 -7.03
CA GLY A 205 -15.20 -15.14 -8.04
C GLY A 205 -16.49 -15.99 -7.99
N ASN A 206 -16.47 -17.11 -8.70
CA ASN A 206 -17.62 -18.01 -8.81
C ASN A 206 -17.63 -19.02 -7.65
N ILE A 207 -17.89 -18.51 -6.46
CA ILE A 207 -17.96 -19.29 -5.21
C ILE A 207 -19.01 -18.65 -4.29
N THR A 208 -19.63 -19.43 -3.44
CA THR A 208 -20.62 -18.96 -2.45
C THR A 208 -20.00 -18.84 -1.06
N MET A 209 -20.64 -18.06 -0.17
CA MET A 209 -20.20 -17.95 1.21
C MET A 209 -20.24 -19.30 1.94
N GLU A 210 -21.22 -20.13 1.64
CA GLU A 210 -21.34 -21.47 2.21
C GLU A 210 -20.18 -22.39 1.81
N GLU A 211 -19.74 -22.34 0.55
CA GLU A 211 -18.56 -23.07 0.06
C GLU A 211 -17.26 -22.58 0.68
N ILE A 212 -17.14 -21.26 0.88
CA ILE A 212 -16.00 -20.65 1.59
C ILE A 212 -15.97 -21.21 3.01
N LEU A 213 -17.08 -21.11 3.75
CA LEU A 213 -17.16 -21.57 5.14
C LEU A 213 -16.86 -23.06 5.25
N ALA A 214 -17.43 -23.90 4.38
CA ALA A 214 -17.14 -25.34 4.36
C ALA A 214 -15.64 -25.65 4.13
N SER A 215 -14.92 -24.74 3.46
CA SER A 215 -13.49 -24.90 3.18
C SER A 215 -12.60 -24.46 4.34
N VAL A 216 -13.01 -23.41 5.08
CA VAL A 216 -12.14 -22.72 6.07
C VAL A 216 -12.53 -22.96 7.53
N ASP A 217 -13.73 -23.46 7.84
CA ASP A 217 -14.22 -23.63 9.21
C ASP A 217 -13.29 -24.49 10.08
N GLU A 218 -12.90 -25.67 9.61
CA GLU A 218 -12.03 -26.56 10.39
C GLU A 218 -10.66 -25.91 10.66
N PRO A 219 -9.87 -25.46 9.65
CA PRO A 219 -8.57 -24.86 9.92
C PRO A 219 -8.67 -23.57 10.74
N LEU A 220 -9.73 -22.77 10.62
CA LEU A 220 -9.91 -21.56 11.44
C LEU A 220 -10.22 -21.91 12.90
N ASN A 221 -11.03 -22.92 13.14
CA ASN A 221 -11.35 -23.37 14.50
C ASN A 221 -10.09 -23.90 15.19
N ASP A 222 -9.31 -24.74 14.51
CA ASP A 222 -8.04 -25.26 15.02
C ASP A 222 -7.05 -24.14 15.31
N TRP A 223 -6.94 -23.16 14.40
CA TRP A 223 -6.06 -22.00 14.59
C TRP A 223 -6.51 -21.15 15.77
N SER A 224 -7.80 -20.82 15.84
CA SER A 224 -8.37 -20.06 16.93
C SER A 224 -8.11 -20.72 18.28
N GLN A 225 -8.30 -22.03 18.37
CA GLN A 225 -8.05 -22.80 19.59
C GLN A 225 -6.58 -22.72 20.03
N ARG A 226 -5.63 -22.88 19.09
CA ARG A 226 -4.19 -22.73 19.38
C ARG A 226 -3.82 -21.32 19.88
N MET A 227 -4.53 -20.28 19.41
CA MET A 227 -4.24 -18.88 19.76
C MET A 227 -4.94 -18.40 21.04
N GLN A 228 -5.82 -19.22 21.68
CA GLN A 228 -6.57 -18.80 22.87
C GLN A 228 -5.67 -18.40 24.05
N GLU A 229 -4.59 -19.14 24.26
CA GLU A 229 -3.66 -18.89 25.36
C GLU A 229 -2.49 -17.95 24.97
N THR A 230 -2.43 -17.59 23.69
CA THR A 230 -1.37 -16.72 23.16
C THR A 230 -1.79 -15.26 23.28
N PRO A 231 -1.03 -14.39 23.99
CA PRO A 231 -1.42 -13.02 24.18
C PRO A 231 -1.30 -12.21 22.89
N ALA A 232 -2.29 -11.35 22.64
CA ALA A 232 -2.26 -10.42 21.51
C ALA A 232 -1.26 -9.29 21.72
N GLY A 233 -0.66 -8.81 20.64
CA GLY A 233 0.16 -7.62 20.63
C GLY A 233 -0.68 -6.35 20.52
N THR A 234 -0.33 -5.32 21.28
CA THR A 234 -0.88 -3.96 21.14
C THR A 234 0.19 -3.08 20.51
N ARG A 235 -0.11 -2.48 19.36
CA ARG A 235 0.82 -1.64 18.61
C ARG A 235 1.12 -0.35 19.36
N ILE A 236 2.37 0.10 19.27
CA ILE A 236 2.81 1.38 19.82
C ILE A 236 3.36 2.20 18.67
N TYR A 237 2.72 3.31 18.37
CA TYR A 237 3.17 4.24 17.33
C TYR A 237 3.63 5.56 17.93
N GLU A 238 4.70 6.10 17.36
CA GLU A 238 5.15 7.44 17.69
C GLU A 238 4.57 8.44 16.67
N ALA A 239 3.94 9.48 17.16
CA ALA A 239 3.49 10.59 16.30
C ALA A 239 4.68 11.23 15.60
N ASP A 240 4.55 11.50 14.32
CA ASP A 240 5.57 12.22 13.56
C ASP A 240 5.58 13.71 13.94
N ARG A 241 6.66 14.40 13.57
CA ARG A 241 6.73 15.85 13.75
C ARG A 241 5.90 16.53 12.66
N PRO A 242 5.18 17.63 12.99
CA PRO A 242 4.40 18.37 11.99
C PRO A 242 5.28 19.08 10.94
N ARG A 243 6.61 19.17 11.17
CA ARG A 243 7.56 19.87 10.30
C ARG A 243 8.35 18.88 9.45
N LEU A 244 8.80 19.33 8.29
CA LEU A 244 9.76 18.62 7.46
C LEU A 244 11.12 18.48 8.17
N VAL A 245 11.82 17.39 7.83
CA VAL A 245 13.23 17.20 8.25
C VAL A 245 14.16 18.04 7.35
N HIS A 246 13.96 17.96 6.04
CA HIS A 246 14.67 18.72 5.04
C HIS A 246 13.71 19.20 3.95
N ARG A 247 13.96 20.39 3.39
CA ARG A 247 13.19 20.92 2.27
C ARG A 247 13.77 20.54 0.91
N ARG A 248 15.09 20.30 0.89
CA ARG A 248 15.82 19.93 -0.32
C ARG A 248 16.80 18.83 0.00
N VAL A 249 16.83 17.81 -0.84
CA VAL A 249 17.80 16.73 -0.77
C VAL A 249 18.22 16.36 -2.19
N SER A 250 19.53 16.11 -2.35
CA SER A 250 20.10 15.68 -3.63
C SER A 250 21.12 14.59 -3.38
N GLN A 251 21.17 13.62 -4.27
CA GLN A 251 22.17 12.55 -4.27
C GLN A 251 22.74 12.39 -5.68
N ILE A 252 23.98 11.91 -5.75
CA ILE A 252 24.57 11.40 -6.98
C ILE A 252 24.19 9.91 -7.11
N GLY A 253 23.79 9.49 -8.31
CA GLY A 253 23.39 8.11 -8.57
C GLY A 253 23.66 7.65 -9.98
N ALA A 254 23.48 6.35 -10.22
CA ALA A 254 23.61 5.74 -11.54
C ALA A 254 22.32 5.98 -12.35
N VAL A 255 22.14 7.21 -12.79
CA VAL A 255 21.05 7.62 -13.69
C VAL A 255 21.63 8.25 -14.95
N ALA A 256 21.02 7.99 -16.10
CA ALA A 256 21.42 8.60 -17.36
C ALA A 256 20.99 10.08 -17.45
N ARG A 257 19.89 10.41 -16.83
CA ARG A 257 19.24 11.71 -16.79
C ARG A 257 18.84 12.03 -15.34
N PRO A 258 18.90 13.27 -14.88
CA PRO A 258 18.44 13.60 -13.54
C PRO A 258 16.98 13.20 -13.33
N ILE A 259 16.68 12.58 -12.19
CA ILE A 259 15.33 12.29 -11.73
C ILE A 259 14.99 13.17 -10.53
N PHE A 260 13.71 13.53 -10.42
CA PHE A 260 13.23 14.40 -9.34
C PHE A 260 11.94 13.86 -8.73
N GLN A 261 11.71 14.25 -7.49
CA GLN A 261 10.43 14.10 -6.80
C GLN A 261 10.12 15.33 -5.96
N ILE A 262 8.97 15.92 -6.19
CA ILE A 262 8.38 16.98 -5.39
C ILE A 262 7.35 16.33 -4.49
N GLY A 263 7.57 16.34 -3.19
CA GLY A 263 6.67 15.71 -2.23
C GLY A 263 6.07 16.74 -1.28
N TRP A 264 4.74 16.82 -1.22
CA TRP A 264 4.02 17.65 -0.25
C TRP A 264 3.50 16.76 0.89
N LYS A 265 3.88 17.11 2.14
CA LYS A 265 3.41 16.44 3.35
C LYS A 265 2.08 17.05 3.77
N ASN A 266 1.00 16.26 3.72
CA ASN A 266 -0.28 16.66 4.29
C ASN A 266 -0.31 16.31 5.78
N THR A 267 -0.71 17.27 6.62
CA THR A 267 -0.84 17.10 8.07
C THR A 267 -2.29 17.17 8.55
N ASP A 268 -3.22 17.36 7.61
CA ASP A 268 -4.67 17.50 7.85
C ASP A 268 -5.41 16.25 7.35
N LEU A 269 -5.09 15.10 7.93
CA LEU A 269 -5.75 13.83 7.60
C LEU A 269 -6.85 13.53 8.62
N PRO A 270 -8.13 13.41 8.20
CA PRO A 270 -9.22 13.04 9.06
C PRO A 270 -9.02 11.67 9.73
N THR A 271 -9.49 11.52 10.96
CA THR A 271 -9.41 10.26 11.71
C THR A 271 -10.65 9.38 11.55
N ASP A 272 -11.80 9.99 11.26
CA ASP A 272 -13.02 9.26 10.94
C ASP A 272 -12.89 8.62 9.56
N PRO A 273 -13.24 7.33 9.38
CA PRO A 273 -13.08 6.62 8.12
C PRO A 273 -13.85 7.24 6.94
N GLN A 274 -15.07 7.74 7.16
CA GLN A 274 -15.89 8.32 6.09
C GLN A 274 -15.39 9.72 5.69
N GLU A 275 -15.00 10.53 6.67
CA GLU A 275 -14.37 11.83 6.41
C GLU A 275 -13.02 11.66 5.70
N ARG A 276 -12.27 10.61 6.06
CA ARG A 276 -10.99 10.30 5.40
C ARG A 276 -11.21 9.86 3.95
N LEU A 277 -12.13 8.94 3.68
CA LEU A 277 -12.49 8.53 2.31
C LEU A 277 -12.89 9.73 1.46
N ARG A 278 -13.70 10.63 2.02
CA ARG A 278 -14.08 11.87 1.33
C ARG A 278 -12.87 12.73 1.02
N HIS A 279 -12.00 12.94 1.99
CA HIS A 279 -10.77 13.74 1.82
C HIS A 279 -9.83 13.12 0.78
N GLU A 280 -9.65 11.82 0.79
CA GLU A 280 -8.84 11.08 -0.20
C GLU A 280 -9.42 11.24 -1.61
N THR A 281 -10.73 11.03 -1.77
CA THR A 281 -11.43 11.21 -3.05
C THR A 281 -11.32 12.66 -3.56
N GLU A 282 -11.47 13.65 -2.68
CA GLU A 282 -11.29 15.06 -3.02
C GLU A 282 -9.84 15.37 -3.44
N MET A 283 -8.85 14.78 -2.76
CA MET A 283 -7.43 14.91 -3.11
C MET A 283 -7.10 14.25 -4.44
N ASP A 284 -7.69 13.12 -4.76
CA ASP A 284 -7.50 12.45 -6.05
C ASP A 284 -8.06 13.32 -7.20
N ILE A 285 -9.27 13.85 -7.04
CA ILE A 285 -9.84 14.79 -8.03
C ILE A 285 -8.93 16.01 -8.19
N LEU A 286 -8.48 16.61 -7.09
CA LEU A 286 -7.60 17.79 -7.12
C LEU A 286 -6.25 17.46 -7.75
N SER A 287 -5.68 16.30 -7.44
CA SER A 287 -4.43 15.81 -8.03
C SER A 287 -4.55 15.66 -9.55
N GLU A 288 -5.63 15.06 -10.03
CA GLU A 288 -5.94 14.95 -11.46
C GLU A 288 -6.08 16.32 -12.12
N MET A 289 -6.81 17.25 -11.50
CA MET A 289 -7.00 18.61 -12.04
C MET A 289 -5.67 19.37 -12.17
N LEU A 290 -4.74 19.16 -11.27
CA LEU A 290 -3.47 19.90 -11.25
C LEU A 290 -2.36 19.23 -12.06
N PHE A 291 -2.26 17.90 -12.01
CA PHE A 291 -1.04 17.19 -12.41
C PHE A 291 -1.25 16.08 -13.43
N CYS A 292 -2.48 15.81 -13.91
CA CYS A 292 -2.66 14.77 -14.93
C CYS A 292 -1.87 15.06 -16.21
N ARG A 293 -1.53 14.01 -16.96
CA ARG A 293 -0.77 14.14 -18.23
C ARG A 293 -1.52 14.95 -19.30
N ALA A 294 -2.85 14.99 -19.25
CA ALA A 294 -3.66 15.82 -20.12
C ALA A 294 -3.78 17.27 -19.62
N GLY A 295 -3.28 17.54 -18.40
CA GLY A 295 -3.37 18.84 -17.77
C GLY A 295 -2.27 19.81 -18.19
N ARG A 296 -2.48 21.08 -17.90
CA ARG A 296 -1.63 22.18 -18.33
C ARG A 296 -0.20 22.06 -17.78
N PHE A 297 -0.04 21.68 -16.52
CA PHE A 297 1.29 21.56 -15.88
C PHE A 297 2.21 20.62 -16.65
N TYR A 298 1.74 19.38 -16.90
CA TYR A 298 2.54 18.41 -17.65
C TYR A 298 2.75 18.85 -19.10
N HIS A 299 1.68 19.26 -19.78
CA HIS A 299 1.70 19.56 -21.22
C HIS A 299 2.68 20.70 -21.55
N GLU A 300 2.66 21.82 -20.81
CA GLU A 300 3.54 22.95 -21.04
C GLU A 300 5.02 22.59 -20.82
N LEU A 301 5.33 21.81 -19.79
CA LEU A 301 6.70 21.37 -19.51
C LEU A 301 7.21 20.33 -20.52
N PHE A 302 6.34 19.44 -20.94
CA PHE A 302 6.65 18.42 -21.93
C PHE A 302 6.89 19.03 -23.32
N GLU A 303 6.03 19.91 -23.79
CA GLU A 303 6.18 20.62 -25.06
C GLU A 303 7.40 21.54 -25.08
N ALA A 304 7.76 22.12 -23.93
CA ALA A 304 8.97 22.89 -23.78
C ALA A 304 10.25 22.04 -23.67
N GLY A 305 10.15 20.72 -23.74
CA GLY A 305 11.27 19.79 -23.60
C GLY A 305 11.89 19.73 -22.21
N LYS A 306 11.21 20.30 -21.19
CA LYS A 306 11.71 20.37 -19.81
C LYS A 306 11.40 19.11 -18.99
N LEU A 307 10.44 18.31 -19.44
CA LEU A 307 9.98 17.10 -18.76
C LEU A 307 9.96 15.94 -19.75
N SER A 308 10.44 14.77 -19.32
CA SER A 308 10.37 13.55 -20.14
C SER A 308 9.00 12.87 -20.02
N PRO A 309 8.71 11.87 -20.88
CA PRO A 309 7.52 11.02 -20.72
C PRO A 309 7.49 10.22 -19.40
N SER A 310 8.65 10.05 -18.74
CA SER A 310 8.79 9.40 -17.44
C SER A 310 8.28 10.35 -16.35
N TYR A 311 6.98 10.33 -16.10
CA TYR A 311 6.28 11.23 -15.18
C TYR A 311 5.19 10.49 -14.43
N SER A 312 5.11 10.75 -13.14
CA SER A 312 4.06 10.23 -12.24
C SER A 312 3.65 11.28 -11.21
N TYR A 313 2.48 11.13 -10.67
CA TYR A 313 1.94 11.93 -9.57
C TYR A 313 0.92 11.07 -8.80
N GLY A 314 0.63 11.44 -7.58
CA GLY A 314 -0.41 10.79 -6.79
C GLY A 314 -0.45 11.23 -5.35
N TYR A 315 -1.59 11.04 -4.74
CA TYR A 315 -1.82 11.20 -3.31
C TYR A 315 -1.83 9.84 -2.65
N SER A 316 -1.19 9.72 -1.52
CA SER A 316 -1.13 8.47 -0.77
C SER A 316 -1.36 8.74 0.70
N THR A 317 -2.16 7.88 1.32
CA THR A 317 -2.42 7.88 2.75
C THR A 317 -1.92 6.58 3.37
N LEU A 318 -1.61 6.64 4.64
CA LEU A 318 -1.45 5.48 5.48
C LEU A 318 -2.36 5.66 6.68
N SER A 319 -3.42 4.87 6.69
CA SER A 319 -4.44 4.89 7.72
C SER A 319 -3.92 4.36 9.07
N GLY A 320 -4.70 4.56 10.10
CA GLY A 320 -4.34 4.19 11.47
C GLY A 320 -3.84 5.37 12.29
N GLN A 321 -3.53 5.14 13.55
CA GLN A 321 -3.16 6.18 14.52
C GLN A 321 -1.65 6.10 14.84
N PRO A 322 -0.86 7.14 14.58
CA PRO A 322 -1.19 8.33 13.79
C PRO A 322 -1.16 8.04 12.28
N GLY A 323 -2.16 8.53 11.56
CA GLY A 323 -2.18 8.50 10.10
C GLY A 323 -1.20 9.51 9.50
N ILE A 324 -0.81 9.27 8.26
CA ILE A 324 -0.04 10.22 7.45
C ILE A 324 -0.59 10.26 6.02
N ALA A 325 -0.34 11.39 5.36
CA ALA A 325 -0.65 11.55 3.96
C ALA A 325 0.40 12.41 3.26
N HIS A 326 0.61 12.16 1.98
CA HIS A 326 1.49 12.96 1.15
C HIS A 326 1.07 12.88 -0.33
N HIS A 327 1.42 13.93 -1.06
CA HIS A 327 1.30 13.95 -2.51
C HIS A 327 2.69 14.00 -3.11
N VAL A 328 2.89 13.31 -4.22
CA VAL A 328 4.15 13.33 -4.96
C VAL A 328 3.93 13.69 -6.43
N VAL A 329 4.88 14.41 -7.00
CA VAL A 329 5.06 14.57 -8.44
C VAL A 329 6.49 14.18 -8.75
N ALA A 330 6.70 13.22 -9.64
CA ALA A 330 8.02 12.70 -9.95
C ALA A 330 8.23 12.56 -11.45
N GLY A 331 9.48 12.61 -11.89
CA GLY A 331 9.81 12.48 -13.30
C GLY A 331 11.30 12.61 -13.59
N GLU A 332 11.62 12.62 -14.88
CA GLU A 332 12.95 12.91 -15.41
C GLU A 332 12.97 14.27 -16.09
N ALA A 333 14.02 15.05 -15.86
CA ALA A 333 14.23 16.34 -16.47
C ALA A 333 15.74 16.61 -16.61
N ASP A 334 16.16 17.30 -17.68
CA ASP A 334 17.56 17.70 -17.84
C ASP A 334 17.96 18.71 -16.75
N ASP A 335 17.03 19.56 -16.37
CA ASP A 335 17.18 20.53 -15.28
C ASP A 335 15.96 20.44 -14.31
N PRO A 336 16.04 19.61 -13.26
CA PRO A 336 14.98 19.51 -12.27
C PRO A 336 14.63 20.82 -11.54
N GLU A 337 15.56 21.78 -11.46
CA GLU A 337 15.29 23.10 -10.85
C GLU A 337 14.25 23.88 -11.65
N GLN A 338 14.29 23.81 -12.98
CA GLN A 338 13.27 24.46 -13.82
C GLN A 338 11.89 23.87 -13.60
N VAL A 339 11.80 22.55 -13.36
CA VAL A 339 10.53 21.89 -13.04
C VAL A 339 10.03 22.33 -11.66
N TRP A 340 10.92 22.44 -10.68
CA TRP A 340 10.59 22.95 -9.35
C TRP A 340 10.09 24.41 -9.39
N GLU A 341 10.74 25.28 -10.15
CA GLU A 341 10.30 26.65 -10.34
C GLU A 341 8.92 26.72 -11.02
N ALA A 342 8.74 25.94 -12.09
CA ALA A 342 7.46 25.83 -12.79
C ALA A 342 6.35 25.32 -11.87
N TYR A 343 6.61 24.29 -11.04
CA TYR A 343 5.65 23.78 -10.05
C TYR A 343 5.18 24.89 -9.09
N ARG A 344 6.11 25.66 -8.56
CA ARG A 344 5.81 26.76 -7.65
C ARG A 344 5.00 27.89 -8.31
N ASP A 345 5.37 28.25 -9.52
CA ASP A 345 4.73 29.34 -10.25
C ASP A 345 3.35 28.90 -10.76
N TYR A 346 3.21 27.65 -11.21
CA TYR A 346 1.92 27.04 -11.56
C TYR A 346 0.93 27.07 -10.38
N LEU A 347 1.31 26.62 -9.20
CA LEU A 347 0.44 26.66 -8.03
C LEU A 347 0.05 28.10 -7.63
N LYS A 348 0.97 29.07 -7.73
CA LYS A 348 0.65 30.49 -7.49
C LYS A 348 -0.35 31.02 -8.53
N GLU A 349 -0.13 30.66 -9.78
CA GLU A 349 -1.03 31.06 -10.86
C GLU A 349 -2.42 30.49 -10.67
N VAL A 350 -2.53 29.19 -10.43
CA VAL A 350 -3.84 28.54 -10.19
C VAL A 350 -4.55 29.15 -8.96
N ARG A 351 -3.83 29.50 -7.89
CA ARG A 351 -4.43 30.25 -6.76
C ARG A 351 -4.98 31.61 -7.16
N ARG A 352 -4.34 32.28 -8.11
CA ARG A 352 -4.78 33.59 -8.60
C ARG A 352 -5.95 33.50 -9.60
N THR A 353 -5.96 32.50 -10.47
CA THR A 353 -6.95 32.33 -11.56
C THR A 353 -8.14 31.48 -11.16
N GLY A 354 -8.00 30.63 -10.14
CA GLY A 354 -8.96 29.61 -9.75
C GLY A 354 -8.80 28.31 -10.52
N LEU A 355 -9.45 27.27 -10.04
CA LEU A 355 -9.60 25.99 -10.72
C LEU A 355 -10.68 26.07 -11.80
N ASP A 356 -10.64 25.17 -12.77
CA ASP A 356 -11.62 25.09 -13.86
C ASP A 356 -12.76 24.13 -13.50
N ARG A 357 -14.02 24.60 -13.58
CA ARG A 357 -15.20 23.79 -13.28
C ARG A 357 -15.47 22.72 -14.35
N GLU A 358 -15.16 22.98 -15.62
CA GLU A 358 -15.37 21.99 -16.69
C GLU A 358 -14.38 20.82 -16.53
N ASP A 359 -13.14 21.12 -16.15
CA ASP A 359 -12.13 20.09 -15.80
C ASP A 359 -12.57 19.26 -14.60
N PHE A 360 -13.09 19.87 -13.54
CA PHE A 360 -13.63 19.16 -12.39
C PHE A 360 -14.72 18.15 -12.82
N GLU A 361 -15.73 18.62 -13.58
CA GLU A 361 -16.82 17.75 -14.01
C GLU A 361 -16.35 16.63 -14.93
N ARG A 362 -15.36 16.89 -15.78
CA ARG A 362 -14.74 15.89 -16.66
C ARG A 362 -13.98 14.84 -15.86
N LEU A 363 -13.10 15.27 -14.96
CA LEU A 363 -12.21 14.37 -14.21
C LEU A 363 -12.95 13.55 -13.16
N ARG A 364 -13.96 14.12 -12.50
CA ARG A 364 -14.85 13.37 -11.63
C ARG A 364 -15.52 12.20 -12.35
N ARG A 365 -15.96 12.40 -13.62
CA ARG A 365 -16.50 11.30 -14.45
C ARG A 365 -15.44 10.28 -14.83
N VAL A 366 -14.21 10.71 -15.11
CA VAL A 366 -13.09 9.80 -15.41
C VAL A 366 -12.79 8.92 -14.21
N LEU A 367 -12.64 9.49 -13.01
CA LEU A 367 -12.40 8.74 -11.79
C LEU A 367 -13.55 7.78 -11.45
N TYR A 368 -14.80 8.23 -11.65
CA TYR A 368 -15.96 7.35 -11.50
C TYR A 368 -15.89 6.15 -12.46
N ALA A 369 -15.57 6.39 -13.73
CA ALA A 369 -15.46 5.32 -14.72
C ALA A 369 -14.29 4.38 -14.42
N SER A 370 -13.14 4.91 -13.98
CA SER A 370 -12.00 4.10 -13.56
C SER A 370 -12.34 3.21 -12.38
N PHE A 371 -12.99 3.74 -11.35
CA PHE A 371 -13.44 2.94 -10.21
C PHE A 371 -14.42 1.83 -10.61
N VAL A 372 -15.38 2.14 -11.50
CA VAL A 372 -16.34 1.15 -12.01
C VAL A 372 -15.63 0.04 -12.80
N SER A 373 -14.59 0.38 -13.56
CA SER A 373 -13.86 -0.62 -14.38
C SER A 373 -13.10 -1.66 -13.54
N GLU A 374 -12.73 -1.35 -12.28
CA GLU A 374 -12.13 -2.34 -11.38
C GLU A 374 -13.06 -3.52 -11.08
N PHE A 375 -14.39 -3.31 -11.19
CA PHE A 375 -15.37 -4.38 -10.99
C PHE A 375 -15.43 -5.39 -12.15
N ASP A 376 -14.69 -5.20 -13.22
CA ASP A 376 -14.60 -6.16 -14.32
C ASP A 376 -13.61 -7.29 -14.00
N PHE A 377 -12.70 -7.10 -13.03
CA PHE A 377 -11.61 -8.02 -12.70
C PHE A 377 -11.70 -8.48 -11.24
N PRO A 378 -11.63 -9.81 -10.96
CA PRO A 378 -11.72 -10.32 -9.60
C PRO A 378 -10.60 -9.82 -8.67
N ASP A 379 -9.38 -9.63 -9.16
CA ASP A 379 -8.24 -9.09 -8.44
C ASP A 379 -8.43 -7.59 -8.11
N GLY A 380 -8.88 -6.77 -9.07
CA GLY A 380 -9.22 -5.37 -8.83
C GLY A 380 -10.31 -5.21 -7.76
N ILE A 381 -11.37 -6.04 -7.81
CA ILE A 381 -12.40 -6.07 -6.75
C ILE A 381 -11.80 -6.45 -5.40
N ALA A 382 -10.89 -7.43 -5.36
CA ALA A 382 -10.27 -7.86 -4.12
C ALA A 382 -9.39 -6.77 -3.52
N ASP A 383 -8.65 -6.03 -4.34
CA ASP A 383 -7.84 -4.89 -3.91
C ASP A 383 -8.73 -3.78 -3.32
N LEU A 384 -9.83 -3.40 -4.01
CA LEU A 384 -10.80 -2.44 -3.49
C LEU A 384 -11.43 -2.88 -2.16
N LEU A 385 -11.77 -4.18 -2.01
CA LEU A 385 -12.28 -4.72 -0.75
C LEU A 385 -11.23 -4.69 0.36
N CYS A 386 -9.98 -5.00 0.01
CA CYS A 386 -8.86 -4.97 0.94
C CYS A 386 -8.64 -3.56 1.50
N GLU A 387 -8.63 -2.56 0.64
CA GLU A 387 -8.47 -1.16 1.02
C GLU A 387 -9.67 -0.67 1.85
N ALA A 388 -10.87 -0.81 1.32
CA ALA A 388 -12.09 -0.34 1.97
C ALA A 388 -12.26 -0.93 3.39
N HIS A 389 -12.10 -2.26 3.52
CA HIS A 389 -12.21 -2.91 4.83
C HIS A 389 -11.08 -2.51 5.78
N GLY A 390 -9.85 -2.41 5.28
CA GLY A 390 -8.68 -1.98 6.04
C GLY A 390 -8.82 -0.56 6.58
N ASP A 391 -9.43 0.32 5.80
CA ASP A 391 -9.65 1.74 6.13
C ASP A 391 -10.96 2.01 6.87
N GLY A 392 -11.82 0.99 6.99
CA GLY A 392 -13.03 1.04 7.82
C GLY A 392 -14.26 1.63 7.12
N HIS A 393 -14.33 1.54 5.78
CA HIS A 393 -15.50 1.94 5.00
C HIS A 393 -15.99 0.81 4.09
N GLY A 394 -17.14 1.00 3.43
CA GLY A 394 -17.71 0.03 2.50
C GLY A 394 -17.10 0.16 1.10
N ILE A 395 -17.01 -0.95 0.37
CA ILE A 395 -16.46 -0.96 -1.01
C ILE A 395 -17.21 -0.03 -1.98
N PHE A 396 -18.50 0.22 -1.75
CA PHE A 396 -19.32 1.07 -2.62
C PHE A 396 -19.33 2.55 -2.19
N ASP A 397 -18.83 2.88 -1.02
CA ASP A 397 -18.89 4.23 -0.45
C ASP A 397 -18.14 5.25 -1.32
N THR A 398 -17.06 4.84 -1.99
CA THR A 398 -16.31 5.68 -2.92
C THR A 398 -17.17 6.22 -4.05
N LEU A 399 -18.13 5.42 -4.57
CA LEU A 399 -19.05 5.88 -5.62
C LEU A 399 -19.99 6.98 -5.13
N ASP A 400 -20.49 6.86 -3.90
CA ASP A 400 -21.38 7.85 -3.31
C ASP A 400 -20.61 9.14 -2.99
N VAL A 401 -19.37 9.01 -2.52
CA VAL A 401 -18.47 10.16 -2.29
C VAL A 401 -18.18 10.87 -3.62
N LEU A 402 -17.74 10.17 -4.67
CA LEU A 402 -17.47 10.75 -6.00
C LEU A 402 -18.67 11.53 -6.56
N GLN A 403 -19.90 11.09 -6.25
CA GLN A 403 -21.11 11.79 -6.69
C GLN A 403 -21.46 12.99 -5.83
N SER A 404 -21.11 12.96 -4.54
CA SER A 404 -21.47 14.00 -3.58
C SER A 404 -20.45 15.15 -3.51
N VAL A 405 -19.20 14.93 -3.97
CA VAL A 405 -18.15 15.98 -3.99
C VAL A 405 -18.56 17.09 -4.95
N THR A 406 -18.45 18.33 -4.49
CA THR A 406 -18.76 19.54 -5.28
C THR A 406 -17.48 20.26 -5.71
N PHE A 407 -17.58 21.11 -6.71
CA PHE A 407 -16.47 21.96 -7.16
C PHE A 407 -16.00 22.90 -6.03
N GLU A 408 -16.95 23.38 -5.23
CA GLU A 408 -16.70 24.26 -4.09
C GLU A 408 -15.87 23.56 -3.02
N ASP A 409 -16.09 22.24 -2.78
CA ASP A 409 -15.28 21.43 -1.88
C ASP A 409 -13.83 21.35 -2.35
N ILE A 410 -13.64 21.11 -3.66
CA ILE A 410 -12.28 21.05 -4.26
C ILE A 410 -11.58 22.41 -4.20
N CYS A 411 -12.28 23.51 -4.44
CA CYS A 411 -11.72 24.86 -4.28
C CYS A 411 -11.28 25.11 -2.82
N ALA A 412 -12.12 24.76 -1.86
CA ALA A 412 -11.83 24.92 -0.43
C ALA A 412 -10.65 24.02 0.02
N LEU A 413 -10.55 22.81 -0.55
CA LEU A 413 -9.42 21.91 -0.30
C LEU A 413 -8.13 22.49 -0.89
N PHE A 414 -8.15 23.02 -2.12
CA PHE A 414 -6.98 23.59 -2.77
C PHE A 414 -6.37 24.76 -1.98
N GLU A 415 -7.19 25.64 -1.40
CA GLU A 415 -6.72 26.79 -0.62
C GLU A 415 -5.81 26.38 0.58
N ARG A 416 -6.06 25.20 1.17
CA ARG A 416 -5.28 24.67 2.32
C ARG A 416 -4.24 23.62 1.94
N SER A 417 -4.23 23.18 0.66
CA SER A 417 -3.33 22.13 0.16
C SER A 417 -2.07 22.72 -0.49
N PHE A 418 -1.06 21.89 -0.69
CA PHE A 418 0.19 22.21 -1.40
C PHE A 418 0.94 23.40 -0.82
N ASP A 419 0.97 23.50 0.52
CA ASP A 419 1.83 24.50 1.20
C ASP A 419 3.30 24.24 0.89
N LEU A 420 3.94 25.19 0.23
CA LEU A 420 5.36 25.12 -0.11
C LEU A 420 6.27 25.01 1.11
N SER A 421 5.80 25.42 2.31
CA SER A 421 6.55 25.23 3.55
C SER A 421 6.61 23.77 3.99
N MET A 422 5.66 22.95 3.52
CA MET A 422 5.53 21.52 3.76
C MET A 422 5.92 20.68 2.54
N THR A 423 6.64 21.28 1.58
CA THR A 423 7.04 20.61 0.33
C THR A 423 8.54 20.33 0.34
N VAL A 424 8.90 19.11 -0.03
CA VAL A 424 10.27 18.62 -0.23
C VAL A 424 10.55 18.57 -1.73
N PHE A 425 11.71 19.04 -2.13
CA PHE A 425 12.28 18.83 -3.47
C PHE A 425 13.48 17.89 -3.38
N SER A 426 13.39 16.77 -4.07
CA SER A 426 14.31 15.64 -4.00
C SER A 426 14.85 15.33 -5.39
N THR A 427 16.17 15.12 -5.53
CA THR A 427 16.77 14.78 -6.83
C THR A 427 17.82 13.68 -6.70
N ILE A 428 17.97 12.89 -7.77
CA ILE A 428 19.16 12.07 -8.02
C ILE A 428 19.74 12.54 -9.36
N VAL A 429 21.01 12.92 -9.34
CA VAL A 429 21.71 13.44 -10.51
C VAL A 429 22.80 12.47 -10.98
N PRO A 430 23.11 12.43 -12.29
CA PRO A 430 24.17 11.61 -12.82
C PRO A 430 25.53 11.86 -12.14
N ASN A 431 26.34 10.79 -12.05
CA ASN A 431 27.75 10.93 -11.67
C ASN A 431 28.53 11.44 -12.91
N ILE A 432 28.61 12.75 -13.06
CA ILE A 432 29.40 13.36 -14.14
C ILE A 432 30.89 13.20 -13.77
N THR A 433 31.53 12.16 -14.25
CA THR A 433 32.99 12.08 -14.25
C THR A 433 33.53 13.13 -15.23
N ASN A 434 34.56 13.88 -14.83
CA ASN A 434 35.16 14.98 -15.62
C ASN A 434 35.66 14.60 -17.04
N ASN A 435 35.50 13.35 -17.47
CA ASN A 435 35.88 12.90 -18.82
C ASN A 435 34.89 13.33 -19.92
N ASP A 436 33.64 13.73 -19.56
CA ASP A 436 32.61 14.09 -20.57
C ASP A 436 32.67 15.59 -20.96
N LYS A 437 33.65 16.33 -20.46
CA LYS A 437 33.84 17.74 -20.81
C LYS A 437 34.84 17.98 -21.95
N GLU A 438 35.48 16.97 -22.46
CA GLU A 438 36.47 17.11 -23.57
C GLU A 438 35.90 16.80 -24.97
N ASP A 439 34.63 16.36 -25.06
CA ASP A 439 33.96 16.00 -26.36
C ASP A 439 32.78 16.94 -26.73
N GLN A 440 32.76 18.21 -26.24
CA GLN A 440 31.81 19.23 -26.71
C GLN A 440 32.51 20.44 -27.27
#